data_5d37b8f7ec74dac0f576e07250076485
#
_entry.id   5d37b8f7ec74dac0f576e07250076485
#
_cell.length_a   1.000
_cell.length_b   1.000
_cell.length_c   1.000
_cell.angle_alpha   90.00
_cell.angle_beta   90.00
_cell.angle_gamma   90.00
#
_symmetry.space_group_name_H-M   'P 1'
#
loop_
_entity.id
_entity.type
_entity.pdbx_description
1 polymer ?
#
loop_
_entity_poly.entity_id
_entity_poly.type
_entity_poly.pdbx_seq_one_letter_code
_entity_poly.pdbx_strand_id
1 'polypeptide(L)'
;LIFVGFLVVSGASDFVIELSKIVAGRIKGGAGFVAVISSALTGTISGSAIANTASTGVITIPLMKSNGFRAQFAGGVEAASSTGGQLMPPIMGAGAFIMASYTSIPYYSIVMVSIVPALLYFMSVAFVIRIESVKYDVGSEIDLVVDKAKLLSGGLVFIIPLAVMIYMLLSGVTPSYSACGAIVAVILTSWATNILSKVFSNKIFNSIVLGPVQITEAITYGIRSAIVTAILLVSIGIINNAIVTSGVGNSFSLMIAQWSQGSILLAIVLIGLVSLVLGMGLPTTASYIILAILTAPALSGIMSDTLIVKQLVAGIADPVKSNLFLLIDHPNVAKITTGM
;
A
#
# COMPACT_ATOMS: atom_id res chain seq x y z
N LEU A 1 4.27 9.68 7.93
CA LEU A 1 3.63 9.15 9.14
C LEU A 1 2.97 10.23 9.99
N ILE A 2 3.58 11.43 10.17
CA ILE A 2 2.95 12.54 10.89
C ILE A 2 1.65 12.98 10.22
N PHE A 3 1.61 13.11 8.89
CA PHE A 3 0.40 13.41 8.13
C PHE A 3 -0.76 12.44 8.45
N VAL A 4 -0.44 11.15 8.61
CA VAL A 4 -1.42 10.13 9.03
C VAL A 4 -2.04 10.48 10.39
N GLY A 5 -1.23 10.90 11.35
CA GLY A 5 -1.71 11.34 12.66
C GLY A 5 -2.74 12.48 12.55
N PHE A 6 -2.47 13.46 11.69
CA PHE A 6 -3.41 14.56 11.44
C PHE A 6 -4.72 14.08 10.83
N LEU A 7 -4.68 13.17 9.86
CA LEU A 7 -5.89 12.60 9.26
C LEU A 7 -6.70 11.75 10.25
N VAL A 8 -6.04 10.95 11.08
CA VAL A 8 -6.74 10.14 12.11
C VAL A 8 -7.44 11.03 13.12
N VAL A 9 -6.74 12.02 13.68
CA VAL A 9 -7.29 12.93 14.70
C VAL A 9 -8.36 13.87 14.13
N SER A 10 -8.32 14.18 12.84
CA SER A 10 -9.33 15.03 12.19
C SER A 10 -10.68 14.35 11.93
N GLY A 11 -10.81 13.03 12.22
CA GLY A 11 -12.05 12.28 11.98
C GLY A 11 -12.19 11.74 10.56
N ALA A 12 -11.12 11.72 9.77
CA ALA A 12 -11.12 11.17 8.42
C ALA A 12 -11.55 9.69 8.39
N SER A 13 -11.25 8.92 9.45
CA SER A 13 -11.66 7.52 9.57
C SER A 13 -13.18 7.34 9.62
N ASP A 14 -13.89 8.24 10.31
CA ASP A 14 -15.36 8.21 10.38
C ASP A 14 -15.99 8.43 9.00
N PHE A 15 -15.46 9.39 8.23
CA PHE A 15 -15.87 9.62 6.84
C PHE A 15 -15.69 8.36 5.97
N VAL A 16 -14.54 7.71 6.07
CA VAL A 16 -14.24 6.52 5.28
C VAL A 16 -15.24 5.39 5.58
N ILE A 17 -15.60 5.20 6.84
CA ILE A 17 -16.58 4.19 7.24
C ILE A 17 -17.98 4.53 6.70
N GLU A 18 -18.42 5.79 6.84
CA GLU A 18 -19.73 6.22 6.34
C GLU A 18 -19.81 6.13 4.80
N LEU A 19 -18.74 6.50 4.10
CA LEU A 19 -18.64 6.33 2.64
C LEU A 19 -18.74 4.85 2.23
N SER A 20 -18.03 3.98 2.96
CA SER A 20 -18.03 2.53 2.69
C SER A 20 -19.42 1.92 2.86
N LYS A 21 -20.19 2.38 3.85
CA LYS A 21 -21.59 1.97 4.05
C LYS A 21 -22.47 2.33 2.85
N ILE A 22 -22.30 3.55 2.29
CA ILE A 22 -23.07 3.99 1.11
C ILE A 22 -22.77 3.12 -0.10
N VAL A 23 -21.49 2.85 -0.34
CA VAL A 23 -21.05 2.13 -1.54
C VAL A 23 -21.42 0.65 -1.48
N ALA A 24 -21.30 0.03 -0.32
CA ALA A 24 -21.37 -1.41 -0.18
C ALA A 24 -22.60 -1.95 0.59
N GLY A 25 -23.30 -1.11 1.33
CA GLY A 25 -24.35 -1.55 2.26
C GLY A 25 -25.54 -2.25 1.59
N ARG A 26 -25.82 -1.95 0.32
CA ARG A 26 -26.93 -2.51 -0.45
C ARG A 26 -26.61 -3.78 -1.23
N ILE A 27 -25.38 -4.24 -1.17
CA ILE A 27 -24.94 -5.43 -1.91
C ILE A 27 -25.03 -6.65 -0.99
N LYS A 28 -25.44 -7.82 -1.52
CA LYS A 28 -25.39 -9.08 -0.75
C LYS A 28 -23.95 -9.35 -0.31
N GLY A 29 -23.73 -9.47 1.01
CA GLY A 29 -22.40 -9.46 1.61
C GLY A 29 -21.94 -8.07 2.05
N GLY A 30 -22.82 -7.08 2.05
CA GLY A 30 -22.54 -5.66 2.26
C GLY A 30 -21.63 -5.36 3.45
N ALA A 31 -21.82 -6.02 4.59
CA ALA A 31 -20.97 -5.86 5.76
C ALA A 31 -19.50 -6.23 5.50
N GLY A 32 -19.24 -7.28 4.73
CA GLY A 32 -17.90 -7.67 4.31
C GLY A 32 -17.31 -6.67 3.32
N PHE A 33 -18.10 -6.19 2.37
CA PHE A 33 -17.65 -5.16 1.42
C PHE A 33 -17.37 -3.81 2.11
N VAL A 34 -18.16 -3.43 3.12
CA VAL A 34 -17.86 -2.26 3.97
C VAL A 34 -16.50 -2.41 4.62
N ALA A 35 -16.17 -3.59 5.17
CA ALA A 35 -14.86 -3.85 5.75
C ALA A 35 -13.73 -3.69 4.71
N VAL A 36 -13.89 -4.26 3.52
CA VAL A 36 -12.89 -4.16 2.44
C VAL A 36 -12.66 -2.71 2.01
N ILE A 37 -13.74 -1.97 1.73
CA ILE A 37 -13.62 -0.60 1.24
C ILE A 37 -13.07 0.34 2.33
N SER A 38 -13.58 0.21 3.58
CA SER A 38 -13.07 1.02 4.68
C SER A 38 -11.60 0.73 4.96
N SER A 39 -11.20 -0.55 5.00
CA SER A 39 -9.80 -0.92 5.20
C SER A 39 -8.91 -0.53 4.02
N ALA A 40 -9.41 -0.57 2.78
CA ALA A 40 -8.68 -0.08 1.62
C ALA A 40 -8.40 1.42 1.74
N LEU A 41 -9.43 2.22 2.00
CA LEU A 41 -9.31 3.68 2.11
C LEU A 41 -8.52 4.10 3.36
N THR A 42 -8.78 3.51 4.53
CA THR A 42 -8.00 3.81 5.74
C THR A 42 -6.57 3.31 5.61
N GLY A 43 -6.37 2.18 4.95
CA GLY A 43 -5.04 1.62 4.66
C GLY A 43 -4.18 2.52 3.80
N THR A 44 -4.76 3.23 2.81
CA THR A 44 -4.03 4.22 2.00
C THR A 44 -3.45 5.33 2.86
N ILE A 45 -4.08 5.62 4.00
CA ILE A 45 -3.68 6.67 4.92
C ILE A 45 -2.68 6.12 5.93
N SER A 46 -3.05 5.04 6.64
CA SER A 46 -2.30 4.52 7.77
C SER A 46 -0.95 3.90 7.35
N GLY A 47 -0.91 3.30 6.17
CA GLY A 47 0.26 2.57 5.68
C GLY A 47 0.69 1.40 6.56
N SER A 48 -0.11 1.05 7.58
CA SER A 48 0.17 -0.01 8.56
C SER A 48 -1.02 -0.95 8.68
N ALA A 49 -0.83 -2.23 8.35
CA ALA A 49 -1.89 -3.25 8.49
C ALA A 49 -2.39 -3.36 9.94
N ILE A 50 -1.48 -3.30 10.91
CA ILE A 50 -1.81 -3.40 12.34
C ILE A 50 -2.67 -2.21 12.79
N ALA A 51 -2.23 -0.99 12.46
CA ALA A 51 -2.99 0.22 12.81
C ALA A 51 -4.35 0.26 12.10
N ASN A 52 -4.40 -0.19 10.84
CA ASN A 52 -5.63 -0.27 10.06
C ASN A 52 -6.61 -1.26 10.69
N THR A 53 -6.18 -2.51 10.97
CA THR A 53 -7.00 -3.52 11.65
C THR A 53 -7.49 -3.02 13.02
N ALA A 54 -6.66 -2.32 13.78
CA ALA A 54 -7.05 -1.80 15.08
C ALA A 54 -8.10 -0.67 14.98
N SER A 55 -8.07 0.15 13.93
CA SER A 55 -8.99 1.27 13.76
C SER A 55 -10.31 0.85 13.10
N THR A 56 -10.27 0.09 12.02
CA THR A 56 -11.46 -0.34 11.27
C THR A 56 -12.12 -1.58 11.88
N GLY A 57 -11.31 -2.54 12.37
CA GLY A 57 -11.79 -3.82 12.85
C GLY A 57 -12.71 -3.75 14.07
N VAL A 58 -12.55 -2.72 14.92
CA VAL A 58 -13.46 -2.47 16.06
C VAL A 58 -14.90 -2.24 15.59
N ILE A 59 -15.10 -1.72 14.39
CA ILE A 59 -16.42 -1.44 13.81
C ILE A 59 -16.83 -2.53 12.83
N THR A 60 -15.94 -2.91 11.94
CA THR A 60 -16.25 -3.81 10.81
C THR A 60 -16.43 -5.26 11.23
N ILE A 61 -15.65 -5.77 12.20
CA ILE A 61 -15.79 -7.14 12.69
C ILE A 61 -17.15 -7.35 13.38
N PRO A 62 -17.58 -6.50 14.36
CA PRO A 62 -18.93 -6.59 14.92
C PRO A 62 -20.02 -6.45 13.86
N LEU A 63 -19.85 -5.54 12.88
CA LEU A 63 -20.79 -5.33 11.79
C LEU A 63 -20.95 -6.61 10.94
N MET A 64 -19.86 -7.28 10.56
CA MET A 64 -19.92 -8.53 9.83
C MET A 64 -20.59 -9.65 10.65
N LYS A 65 -20.25 -9.75 11.94
CA LYS A 65 -20.83 -10.75 12.83
C LYS A 65 -22.34 -10.57 13.03
N SER A 66 -22.80 -9.33 13.22
CA SER A 66 -24.24 -9.03 13.35
C SER A 66 -25.02 -9.33 12.07
N ASN A 67 -24.34 -9.36 10.92
CA ASN A 67 -24.92 -9.72 9.62
C ASN A 67 -24.73 -11.19 9.23
N GLY A 68 -24.43 -12.05 10.19
CA GLY A 68 -24.42 -13.51 10.03
C GLY A 68 -23.07 -14.11 9.59
N PHE A 69 -22.02 -13.30 9.38
CA PHE A 69 -20.70 -13.86 9.08
C PHE A 69 -20.09 -14.54 10.31
N ARG A 70 -19.42 -15.66 10.09
CA ARG A 70 -18.69 -16.37 11.14
C ARG A 70 -17.54 -15.51 11.68
N ALA A 71 -17.28 -15.57 12.99
CA ALA A 71 -16.27 -14.74 13.63
C ALA A 71 -14.87 -14.91 13.02
N GLN A 72 -14.49 -16.15 12.69
CA GLN A 72 -13.21 -16.47 12.05
C GLN A 72 -13.10 -15.84 10.67
N PHE A 73 -14.18 -15.90 9.87
CA PHE A 73 -14.23 -15.30 8.56
C PHE A 73 -14.14 -13.76 8.63
N ALA A 74 -14.92 -13.16 9.55
CA ALA A 74 -14.90 -11.71 9.76
C ALA A 74 -13.49 -11.20 10.17
N GLY A 75 -12.81 -11.91 11.07
CA GLY A 75 -11.44 -11.60 11.44
C GLY A 75 -10.44 -11.78 10.28
N GLY A 76 -10.61 -12.82 9.48
CA GLY A 76 -9.79 -13.07 8.29
C GLY A 76 -9.97 -12.01 7.22
N VAL A 77 -11.21 -11.59 6.93
CA VAL A 77 -11.51 -10.50 5.99
C VAL A 77 -10.87 -9.20 6.43
N GLU A 78 -11.00 -8.84 7.72
CA GLU A 78 -10.42 -7.61 8.25
C GLU A 78 -8.90 -7.62 8.17
N ALA A 79 -8.25 -8.72 8.58
CA ALA A 79 -6.79 -8.86 8.52
C ALA A 79 -6.27 -8.79 7.07
N ALA A 80 -6.94 -9.49 6.14
CA ALA A 80 -6.58 -9.46 4.73
C ALA A 80 -6.78 -8.06 4.13
N SER A 81 -7.93 -7.43 4.35
CA SER A 81 -8.23 -6.09 3.81
C SER A 81 -7.27 -5.03 4.35
N SER A 82 -6.95 -5.10 5.64
CA SER A 82 -6.02 -4.17 6.28
C SER A 82 -4.59 -4.34 5.75
N THR A 83 -4.17 -5.58 5.46
CA THR A 83 -2.87 -5.85 4.84
C THR A 83 -2.82 -5.29 3.42
N GLY A 84 -3.88 -5.47 2.63
CA GLY A 84 -4.01 -4.89 1.29
C GLY A 84 -3.95 -3.38 1.26
N GLY A 85 -4.39 -2.71 2.33
CA GLY A 85 -4.31 -1.26 2.47
C GLY A 85 -2.90 -0.69 2.31
N GLN A 86 -1.87 -1.46 2.67
CA GLN A 86 -0.47 -1.05 2.48
C GLN A 86 -0.03 -0.99 1.00
N LEU A 87 -0.75 -1.70 0.12
CA LEU A 87 -0.51 -1.67 -1.33
C LEU A 87 -1.29 -0.55 -2.01
N MET A 88 -2.34 -0.03 -1.36
CA MET A 88 -3.28 0.90 -1.98
C MET A 88 -2.69 2.31 -2.08
N PRO A 89 -2.55 2.86 -3.30
CA PRO A 89 -2.16 4.25 -3.49
C PRO A 89 -3.17 5.23 -2.86
N PRO A 90 -2.77 6.49 -2.56
CA PRO A 90 -1.50 7.12 -2.93
C PRO A 90 -0.39 7.05 -1.89
N ILE A 91 -0.68 6.80 -0.58
CA ILE A 91 0.35 6.90 0.47
C ILE A 91 1.08 5.58 0.62
N MET A 92 0.34 4.45 0.52
CA MET A 92 0.91 3.10 0.64
C MET A 92 1.59 2.85 2.01
N GLY A 93 2.22 1.70 2.18
CA GLY A 93 3.05 1.41 3.35
C GLY A 93 4.46 1.99 3.24
N ALA A 94 5.20 1.98 4.35
CA ALA A 94 6.58 2.45 4.41
C ALA A 94 7.50 1.76 3.38
N GLY A 95 7.15 0.54 2.96
CA GLY A 95 7.87 -0.21 1.94
C GLY A 95 7.97 0.50 0.59
N ALA A 96 6.95 1.25 0.19
CA ALA A 96 6.97 1.98 -1.08
C ALA A 96 7.96 3.16 -1.08
N PHE A 97 8.10 3.86 0.04
CA PHE A 97 9.12 4.91 0.19
C PHE A 97 10.52 4.34 0.19
N ILE A 98 10.70 3.19 0.83
CA ILE A 98 11.96 2.46 0.85
C ILE A 98 12.30 1.99 -0.56
N MET A 99 11.33 1.44 -1.30
CA MET A 99 11.49 1.06 -2.70
C MET A 99 12.00 2.26 -3.53
N ALA A 100 11.35 3.41 -3.42
CA ALA A 100 11.78 4.62 -4.14
C ALA A 100 13.22 5.01 -3.79
N SER A 101 13.61 4.90 -2.51
CA SER A 101 14.95 5.23 -2.04
C SER A 101 16.03 4.26 -2.55
N TYR A 102 15.75 2.95 -2.55
CA TYR A 102 16.72 1.94 -2.98
C TYR A 102 16.85 1.83 -4.50
N THR A 103 15.75 2.02 -5.23
CA THR A 103 15.74 1.86 -6.70
C THR A 103 16.03 3.16 -7.43
N SER A 104 16.02 4.31 -6.72
CA SER A 104 16.09 5.66 -7.32
C SER A 104 14.96 5.93 -8.33
N ILE A 105 13.88 5.11 -8.31
CA ILE A 105 12.69 5.31 -9.13
C ILE A 105 11.82 6.39 -8.46
N PRO A 106 11.32 7.38 -9.20
CA PRO A 106 10.42 8.39 -8.66
C PRO A 106 9.20 7.75 -7.98
N TYR A 107 8.85 8.23 -6.79
CA TYR A 107 7.75 7.66 -6.00
C TYR A 107 6.43 7.59 -6.78
N TYR A 108 6.13 8.61 -7.60
CA TYR A 108 4.90 8.62 -8.40
C TYR A 108 4.81 7.43 -9.38
N SER A 109 5.94 7.00 -9.96
CA SER A 109 5.98 5.84 -10.86
C SER A 109 5.64 4.56 -10.12
N ILE A 110 6.14 4.41 -8.88
CA ILE A 110 5.81 3.28 -8.01
C ILE A 110 4.31 3.29 -7.68
N VAL A 111 3.76 4.44 -7.35
CA VAL A 111 2.32 4.63 -7.08
C VAL A 111 1.48 4.17 -8.28
N MET A 112 1.82 4.61 -9.50
CA MET A 112 1.08 4.26 -10.71
C MET A 112 1.11 2.76 -11.02
N VAL A 113 2.27 2.12 -10.88
CA VAL A 113 2.42 0.68 -11.10
C VAL A 113 1.67 -0.13 -10.05
N SER A 114 1.59 0.36 -8.81
CA SER A 114 0.94 -0.33 -7.69
C SER A 114 -0.59 -0.34 -7.76
N ILE A 115 -1.22 0.51 -8.59
CA ILE A 115 -2.69 0.55 -8.74
C ILE A 115 -3.23 -0.82 -9.18
N VAL A 116 -2.61 -1.43 -10.19
CA VAL A 116 -3.12 -2.70 -10.75
C VAL A 116 -3.01 -3.85 -9.74
N PRO A 117 -1.86 -4.12 -9.09
CA PRO A 117 -1.76 -5.13 -8.04
C PRO A 117 -2.71 -4.88 -6.87
N ALA A 118 -2.88 -3.62 -6.43
CA ALA A 118 -3.78 -3.27 -5.35
C ALA A 118 -5.23 -3.59 -5.71
N LEU A 119 -5.68 -3.19 -6.90
CA LEU A 119 -7.04 -3.48 -7.36
C LEU A 119 -7.29 -5.00 -7.46
N LEU A 120 -6.35 -5.76 -8.03
CA LEU A 120 -6.46 -7.22 -8.13
C LEU A 120 -6.53 -7.86 -6.74
N TYR A 121 -5.75 -7.36 -5.77
CA TYR A 121 -5.79 -7.83 -4.40
C TYR A 121 -7.17 -7.62 -3.77
N PHE A 122 -7.69 -6.39 -3.81
CA PHE A 122 -9.01 -6.10 -3.23
C PHE A 122 -10.15 -6.79 -3.97
N MET A 123 -10.06 -6.97 -5.28
CA MET A 123 -11.01 -7.76 -6.05
C MET A 123 -11.02 -9.22 -5.61
N SER A 124 -9.86 -9.82 -5.33
CA SER A 124 -9.78 -11.20 -4.85
C SER A 124 -10.45 -11.36 -3.48
N VAL A 125 -10.21 -10.45 -2.54
CA VAL A 125 -10.86 -10.44 -1.22
C VAL A 125 -12.37 -10.24 -1.37
N ALA A 126 -12.80 -9.31 -2.21
CA ALA A 126 -14.21 -9.05 -2.51
C ALA A 126 -14.91 -10.29 -3.10
N PHE A 127 -14.23 -11.01 -3.97
CA PHE A 127 -14.74 -12.24 -4.57
C PHE A 127 -14.96 -13.35 -3.54
N VAL A 128 -14.01 -13.53 -2.61
CA VAL A 128 -14.14 -14.49 -1.50
C VAL A 128 -15.33 -14.13 -0.61
N ILE A 129 -15.52 -12.85 -0.29
CA ILE A 129 -16.68 -12.38 0.48
C ILE A 129 -17.98 -12.70 -0.26
N ARG A 130 -18.02 -12.48 -1.56
CA ARG A 130 -19.20 -12.77 -2.38
C ARG A 130 -19.55 -14.25 -2.37
N ILE A 131 -18.55 -15.12 -2.53
CA ILE A 131 -18.73 -16.58 -2.47
C ILE A 131 -19.29 -17.00 -1.11
N GLU A 132 -18.66 -16.53 -0.02
CA GLU A 132 -19.09 -16.85 1.35
C GLU A 132 -20.52 -16.37 1.61
N SER A 133 -20.86 -15.16 1.16
CA SER A 133 -22.21 -14.59 1.32
C SER A 133 -23.28 -15.36 0.57
N VAL A 134 -22.99 -15.85 -0.62
CA VAL A 134 -23.92 -16.67 -1.41
C VAL A 134 -24.02 -18.06 -0.83
N LYS A 135 -22.90 -18.68 -0.43
CA LYS A 135 -22.85 -20.06 0.07
C LYS A 135 -23.62 -20.24 1.39
N TYR A 136 -23.53 -19.27 2.29
CA TYR A 136 -24.14 -19.36 3.63
C TYR A 136 -25.36 -18.47 3.78
N ASP A 137 -25.80 -17.82 2.71
CA ASP A 137 -26.94 -16.90 2.68
C ASP A 137 -26.86 -15.81 3.76
N VAL A 138 -25.66 -15.25 3.95
CA VAL A 138 -25.38 -14.23 4.97
C VAL A 138 -25.15 -12.85 4.33
N GLY A 139 -25.28 -11.82 5.15
CA GLY A 139 -25.05 -10.45 4.70
C GLY A 139 -26.17 -9.94 3.79
N SER A 140 -27.45 -10.13 4.22
CA SER A 140 -28.60 -9.46 3.60
C SER A 140 -28.40 -7.94 3.58
N GLU A 141 -29.22 -7.24 2.78
CA GLU A 141 -29.20 -5.77 2.71
C GLU A 141 -29.22 -5.17 4.12
N ILE A 142 -28.22 -4.35 4.42
CA ILE A 142 -28.13 -3.71 5.73
C ILE A 142 -28.80 -2.35 5.61
N ASP A 143 -29.81 -2.11 6.44
CA ASP A 143 -30.34 -0.76 6.64
C ASP A 143 -29.32 0.05 7.44
N LEU A 144 -28.27 0.50 6.73
CA LEU A 144 -27.20 1.29 7.32
C LEU A 144 -27.67 2.73 7.48
N VAL A 145 -27.86 3.13 8.71
CA VAL A 145 -28.05 4.55 9.04
C VAL A 145 -26.75 5.27 8.74
N VAL A 146 -26.77 6.11 7.71
CA VAL A 146 -25.63 6.92 7.28
C VAL A 146 -25.74 8.30 7.92
N ASP A 147 -24.70 8.68 8.64
CA ASP A 147 -24.58 10.03 9.21
C ASP A 147 -24.09 11.01 8.14
N LYS A 148 -25.02 11.74 7.53
CA LYS A 148 -24.72 12.72 6.47
C LYS A 148 -23.82 13.86 6.96
N ALA A 149 -23.83 14.17 8.27
CA ALA A 149 -23.00 15.21 8.83
C ALA A 149 -21.53 14.75 8.85
N LYS A 150 -21.28 13.53 9.31
CA LYS A 150 -19.93 12.93 9.31
C LYS A 150 -19.42 12.73 7.87
N LEU A 151 -20.30 12.38 6.94
CA LEU A 151 -19.94 12.19 5.54
C LEU A 151 -19.47 13.49 4.90
N LEU A 152 -20.19 14.60 5.08
CA LEU A 152 -19.88 15.86 4.39
C LEU A 152 -18.69 16.58 5.03
N SER A 153 -18.69 16.70 6.37
CA SER A 153 -17.61 17.38 7.10
C SER A 153 -16.29 16.60 7.05
N GLY A 154 -16.35 15.29 7.30
CA GLY A 154 -15.18 14.42 7.22
C GLY A 154 -14.65 14.28 5.81
N GLY A 155 -15.54 14.29 4.79
CA GLY A 155 -15.15 14.22 3.38
C GLY A 155 -14.30 15.39 2.94
N LEU A 156 -14.63 16.60 3.31
CA LEU A 156 -13.81 17.78 2.98
C LEU A 156 -12.42 17.71 3.63
N VAL A 157 -12.37 17.31 4.90
CA VAL A 157 -11.12 17.19 5.65
C VAL A 157 -10.26 16.01 5.18
N PHE A 158 -10.85 15.02 4.53
CA PHE A 158 -10.14 13.88 3.93
C PHE A 158 -9.70 14.15 2.49
N ILE A 159 -10.63 14.55 1.63
CA ILE A 159 -10.42 14.63 0.18
C ILE A 159 -9.48 15.77 -0.19
N ILE A 160 -9.64 16.96 0.42
CA ILE A 160 -8.84 18.13 0.04
C ILE A 160 -7.35 17.92 0.35
N PRO A 161 -6.92 17.51 1.56
CA PRO A 161 -5.51 17.26 1.83
C PRO A 161 -4.93 16.13 0.97
N LEU A 162 -5.72 15.08 0.70
CA LEU A 162 -5.31 14.00 -0.17
C LEU A 162 -5.09 14.48 -1.61
N ALA A 163 -5.99 15.31 -2.14
CA ALA A 163 -5.86 15.93 -3.45
C ALA A 163 -4.64 16.85 -3.55
N VAL A 164 -4.37 17.66 -2.50
CA VAL A 164 -3.16 18.50 -2.42
C VAL A 164 -1.91 17.63 -2.45
N MET A 165 -1.88 16.55 -1.68
CA MET A 165 -0.73 15.64 -1.65
C MET A 165 -0.49 15.00 -3.02
N ILE A 166 -1.55 14.48 -3.66
CA ILE A 166 -1.46 13.87 -4.99
C ILE A 166 -0.99 14.90 -6.02
N TYR A 167 -1.55 16.10 -6.00
CA TYR A 167 -1.14 17.18 -6.91
C TYR A 167 0.35 17.51 -6.76
N MET A 168 0.84 17.67 -5.53
CA MET A 168 2.26 17.95 -5.28
C MET A 168 3.16 16.79 -5.74
N LEU A 169 2.76 15.53 -5.51
CA LEU A 169 3.51 14.35 -5.96
C LEU A 169 3.57 14.30 -7.50
N LEU A 170 2.46 14.57 -8.19
CA LEU A 170 2.40 14.61 -9.66
C LEU A 170 3.21 15.77 -10.24
N SER A 171 3.34 16.87 -9.49
CA SER A 171 4.21 18.00 -9.85
C SER A 171 5.71 17.74 -9.63
N GLY A 172 6.09 16.52 -9.23
CA GLY A 172 7.48 16.14 -9.01
C GLY A 172 8.07 16.58 -7.66
N VAL A 173 7.23 17.07 -6.75
CA VAL A 173 7.66 17.44 -5.39
C VAL A 173 7.95 16.17 -4.59
N THR A 174 8.99 16.22 -3.75
CA THR A 174 9.35 15.06 -2.94
C THR A 174 8.23 14.68 -1.96
N PRO A 175 8.09 13.37 -1.60
CA PRO A 175 7.04 12.90 -0.69
C PRO A 175 7.01 13.63 0.66
N SER A 176 8.19 14.03 1.17
CA SER A 176 8.27 14.74 2.45
C SER A 176 7.65 16.14 2.39
N TYR A 177 7.94 16.90 1.34
CA TYR A 177 7.33 18.22 1.13
C TYR A 177 5.85 18.12 0.80
N SER A 178 5.44 17.12 0.01
CA SER A 178 4.03 16.85 -0.28
C SER A 178 3.23 16.55 0.99
N ALA A 179 3.82 15.76 1.91
CA ALA A 179 3.21 15.49 3.21
C ALA A 179 3.09 16.75 4.08
N CYS A 180 4.09 17.63 4.09
CA CYS A 180 4.00 18.92 4.79
C CYS A 180 2.87 19.80 4.23
N GLY A 181 2.76 19.91 2.90
CA GLY A 181 1.68 20.63 2.26
C GLY A 181 0.30 20.06 2.60
N ALA A 182 0.19 18.73 2.63
CA ALA A 182 -1.03 18.05 3.03
C ALA A 182 -1.39 18.28 4.52
N ILE A 183 -0.42 18.33 5.44
CA ILE A 183 -0.67 18.67 6.86
C ILE A 183 -1.26 20.08 6.97
N VAL A 184 -0.67 21.04 6.29
CA VAL A 184 -1.20 22.42 6.26
C VAL A 184 -2.63 22.42 5.71
N ALA A 185 -2.90 21.66 4.64
CA ALA A 185 -4.25 21.53 4.09
C ALA A 185 -5.24 20.91 5.07
N VAL A 186 -4.87 19.89 5.88
CA VAL A 186 -5.74 19.33 6.94
C VAL A 186 -6.12 20.39 7.96
N ILE A 187 -5.14 21.18 8.43
CA ILE A 187 -5.38 22.23 9.43
C ILE A 187 -6.32 23.30 8.86
N LEU A 188 -6.03 23.78 7.66
CA LEU A 188 -6.83 24.82 7.00
C LEU A 188 -8.26 24.35 6.71
N THR A 189 -8.43 23.12 6.22
CA THR A 189 -9.76 22.56 5.95
C THR A 189 -10.56 22.32 7.22
N SER A 190 -9.92 21.86 8.31
CA SER A 190 -10.56 21.72 9.62
C SER A 190 -11.05 23.06 10.17
N TRP A 191 -10.27 24.12 10.04
CA TRP A 191 -10.69 25.46 10.46
C TRP A 191 -11.77 26.03 9.56
N ALA A 192 -11.66 25.85 8.24
CA ALA A 192 -12.65 26.32 7.27
C ALA A 192 -14.02 25.67 7.50
N THR A 193 -14.07 24.35 7.72
CA THR A 193 -15.32 23.63 8.01
C THR A 193 -15.96 24.11 9.32
N ASN A 194 -15.16 24.41 10.35
CA ASN A 194 -15.67 24.98 11.59
C ASN A 194 -16.24 26.40 11.40
N ILE A 195 -15.57 27.25 10.64
CA ILE A 195 -16.08 28.60 10.31
C ILE A 195 -17.39 28.48 9.53
N LEU A 196 -17.44 27.61 8.53
CA LEU A 196 -18.66 27.35 7.74
C LEU A 196 -19.82 26.88 8.64
N SER A 197 -19.57 25.98 9.60
CA SER A 197 -20.60 25.48 10.50
C SER A 197 -21.19 26.60 11.38
N LYS A 198 -20.39 27.56 11.80
CA LYS A 198 -20.81 28.71 12.59
C LYS A 198 -21.58 29.73 11.74
N VAL A 199 -21.10 30.02 10.53
CA VAL A 199 -21.73 31.01 9.61
C VAL A 199 -23.09 30.54 9.12
N PHE A 200 -23.19 29.26 8.70
CA PHE A 200 -24.44 28.71 8.16
C PHE A 200 -25.36 28.12 9.25
N SER A 201 -25.00 28.19 10.53
CA SER A 201 -25.75 27.60 11.66
C SER A 201 -26.17 26.13 11.42
N ASN A 202 -25.40 25.41 10.61
CA ASN A 202 -25.76 24.10 10.13
C ASN A 202 -24.85 23.05 10.80
N LYS A 203 -25.42 22.21 11.67
CA LYS A 203 -24.71 21.12 12.38
C LYS A 203 -24.06 20.08 11.42
N ILE A 204 -24.37 20.17 10.12
CA ILE A 204 -23.83 19.27 9.08
C ILE A 204 -22.31 19.46 8.91
N PHE A 205 -21.75 20.63 9.18
CA PHE A 205 -20.33 20.93 9.04
C PHE A 205 -19.53 20.79 10.34
N ASN A 206 -20.06 20.09 11.34
CA ASN A 206 -19.38 19.94 12.63
C ASN A 206 -18.23 18.93 12.55
N SER A 207 -17.09 19.35 11.99
CA SER A 207 -15.83 18.59 12.01
C SER A 207 -15.06 18.82 13.32
N ILE A 208 -14.17 17.90 13.65
CA ILE A 208 -13.26 18.07 14.78
C ILE A 208 -12.32 19.24 14.46
N VAL A 209 -12.38 20.28 15.27
CA VAL A 209 -11.48 21.44 15.12
C VAL A 209 -10.10 21.07 15.60
N LEU A 210 -9.10 21.18 14.72
CA LEU A 210 -7.71 20.98 15.10
C LEU A 210 -7.19 22.17 15.88
N GLY A 211 -7.44 22.15 17.19
CA GLY A 211 -6.82 23.07 18.16
C GLY A 211 -5.42 22.61 18.59
N PRO A 212 -4.75 23.36 19.49
CA PRO A 212 -3.40 23.02 19.95
C PRO A 212 -3.29 21.61 20.54
N VAL A 213 -4.31 21.16 21.26
CA VAL A 213 -4.35 19.83 21.89
C VAL A 213 -4.42 18.74 20.83
N GLN A 214 -5.31 18.88 19.85
CA GLN A 214 -5.47 17.93 18.75
C GLN A 214 -4.22 17.88 17.84
N ILE A 215 -3.55 19.01 17.65
CA ILE A 215 -2.29 19.08 16.92
C ILE A 215 -1.20 18.30 17.65
N THR A 216 -1.07 18.48 18.98
CA THR A 216 -0.09 17.70 19.76
C THR A 216 -0.42 16.22 19.79
N GLU A 217 -1.69 15.85 19.82
CA GLU A 217 -2.15 14.46 19.73
C GLU A 217 -1.81 13.85 18.36
N ALA A 218 -2.08 14.57 17.26
CA ALA A 218 -1.74 14.15 15.91
C ALA A 218 -0.23 13.94 15.72
N ILE A 219 0.59 14.87 16.22
CA ILE A 219 2.05 14.74 16.20
C ILE A 219 2.50 13.55 17.03
N THR A 220 1.97 13.37 18.23
CA THR A 220 2.31 12.25 19.13
C THR A 220 1.95 10.91 18.48
N TYR A 221 0.79 10.81 17.84
CA TYR A 221 0.39 9.62 17.07
C TYR A 221 1.38 9.32 15.93
N GLY A 222 1.72 10.35 15.15
CA GLY A 222 2.67 10.23 14.05
C GLY A 222 4.06 9.80 14.50
N ILE A 223 4.56 10.37 15.61
CA ILE A 223 5.87 10.02 16.19
C ILE A 223 5.86 8.57 16.71
N ARG A 224 4.82 8.15 17.44
CA ARG A 224 4.71 6.76 17.92
C ARG A 224 4.74 5.76 16.74
N SER A 225 4.00 6.04 15.68
CA SER A 225 4.01 5.22 14.46
C SER A 225 5.39 5.23 13.79
N ALA A 226 6.08 6.37 13.79
CA ALA A 226 7.42 6.50 13.23
C ALA A 226 8.47 5.72 14.02
N ILE A 227 8.39 5.70 15.34
CA ILE A 227 9.31 4.92 16.20
C ILE A 227 9.21 3.43 15.88
N VAL A 228 8.00 2.89 15.81
CA VAL A 228 7.81 1.47 15.46
C VAL A 228 8.41 1.16 14.08
N THR A 229 8.16 2.02 13.09
CA THR A 229 8.71 1.86 11.75
C THR A 229 10.25 1.96 11.76
N ALA A 230 10.82 2.89 12.51
CA ALA A 230 12.27 3.07 12.63
C ALA A 230 12.95 1.84 13.25
N ILE A 231 12.38 1.27 14.31
CA ILE A 231 12.90 0.05 14.95
C ILE A 231 12.89 -1.12 13.95
N LEU A 232 11.78 -1.29 13.21
CA LEU A 232 11.68 -2.29 12.16
C LEU A 232 12.76 -2.10 11.08
N LEU A 233 12.98 -0.86 10.63
CA LEU A 233 13.99 -0.57 9.61
C LEU A 233 15.42 -0.86 10.08
N VAL A 234 15.75 -0.53 11.33
CA VAL A 234 17.05 -0.87 11.92
C VAL A 234 17.25 -2.38 11.97
N SER A 235 16.24 -3.12 12.43
CA SER A 235 16.29 -4.58 12.49
C SER A 235 16.48 -5.20 11.10
N ILE A 236 15.75 -4.71 10.11
CA ILE A 236 15.88 -5.15 8.71
C ILE A 236 17.27 -4.79 8.16
N GLY A 237 17.79 -3.60 8.50
CA GLY A 237 19.14 -3.17 8.10
C GLY A 237 20.22 -4.13 8.57
N ILE A 238 20.12 -4.66 9.79
CA ILE A 238 21.04 -5.68 10.33
C ILE A 238 20.92 -6.99 9.54
N ILE A 239 19.70 -7.46 9.29
CA ILE A 239 19.45 -8.67 8.50
C ILE A 239 19.99 -8.51 7.08
N ASN A 240 19.71 -7.38 6.46
CA ASN A 240 20.18 -7.07 5.11
C ASN A 240 21.72 -7.08 5.03
N ASN A 241 22.37 -6.43 5.98
CA ASN A 241 23.84 -6.43 6.03
C ASN A 241 24.39 -7.84 6.17
N ALA A 242 23.77 -8.69 7.00
CA ALA A 242 24.16 -10.09 7.13
C ALA A 242 23.97 -10.88 5.81
N ILE A 243 22.88 -10.65 5.08
CA ILE A 243 22.61 -11.29 3.76
C ILE A 243 23.65 -10.86 2.73
N VAL A 244 23.98 -9.56 2.68
CA VAL A 244 24.94 -9.02 1.71
C VAL A 244 26.35 -9.49 2.03
N THR A 245 26.79 -9.41 3.30
CA THR A 245 28.15 -9.79 3.69
C THR A 245 28.39 -11.29 3.61
N SER A 246 27.37 -12.12 3.85
CA SER A 246 27.47 -13.59 3.69
C SER A 246 27.43 -14.07 2.25
N GLY A 247 27.05 -13.20 1.29
CA GLY A 247 26.87 -13.57 -0.10
C GLY A 247 25.65 -14.47 -0.39
N VAL A 248 24.82 -14.75 0.63
CA VAL A 248 23.63 -15.60 0.48
C VAL A 248 22.67 -15.02 -0.55
N GLY A 249 22.55 -13.69 -0.64
CA GLY A 249 21.70 -13.03 -1.64
C GLY A 249 22.10 -13.39 -3.07
N ASN A 250 23.40 -13.35 -3.37
CA ASN A 250 23.91 -13.74 -4.69
C ASN A 250 23.68 -15.23 -4.98
N SER A 251 23.99 -16.09 -4.03
CA SER A 251 23.77 -17.53 -4.18
C SER A 251 22.30 -17.87 -4.42
N PHE A 252 21.40 -17.20 -3.71
CA PHE A 252 19.97 -17.37 -3.88
C PHE A 252 19.49 -16.88 -5.24
N SER A 253 19.98 -15.73 -5.71
CA SER A 253 19.67 -15.20 -7.04
C SER A 253 20.12 -16.15 -8.15
N LEU A 254 21.32 -16.73 -8.03
CA LEU A 254 21.83 -17.71 -8.98
C LEU A 254 20.99 -19.00 -8.97
N MET A 255 20.56 -19.49 -7.80
CA MET A 255 19.64 -20.63 -7.71
C MET A 255 18.33 -20.38 -8.45
N ILE A 256 17.70 -19.22 -8.25
CA ILE A 256 16.47 -18.88 -8.97
C ILE A 256 16.72 -18.84 -10.47
N ALA A 257 17.82 -18.24 -10.93
CA ALA A 257 18.16 -18.16 -12.35
C ALA A 257 18.38 -19.56 -12.94
N GLN A 258 19.07 -20.45 -12.24
CA GLN A 258 19.30 -21.83 -12.67
C GLN A 258 18.01 -22.65 -12.69
N TRP A 259 17.20 -22.60 -11.65
CA TRP A 259 15.95 -23.38 -11.57
C TRP A 259 14.89 -22.88 -12.51
N SER A 260 14.88 -21.57 -12.82
CA SER A 260 13.96 -21.00 -13.81
C SER A 260 14.35 -21.31 -15.26
N GLN A 261 15.55 -21.84 -15.50
CA GLN A 261 16.07 -22.13 -16.86
C GLN A 261 15.92 -20.95 -17.82
N GLY A 262 16.06 -19.73 -17.33
CA GLY A 262 15.86 -18.51 -18.10
C GLY A 262 14.41 -18.13 -18.37
N SER A 263 13.43 -18.89 -17.87
CA SER A 263 12.01 -18.57 -18.00
C SER A 263 11.58 -17.56 -16.95
N ILE A 264 11.18 -16.36 -17.38
CA ILE A 264 10.66 -15.30 -16.50
C ILE A 264 9.44 -15.78 -15.72
N LEU A 265 8.54 -16.52 -16.36
CA LEU A 265 7.32 -17.00 -15.72
C LEU A 265 7.64 -17.97 -14.57
N LEU A 266 8.55 -18.91 -14.79
CA LEU A 266 8.96 -19.85 -13.76
C LEU A 266 9.71 -19.14 -12.62
N ALA A 267 10.55 -18.15 -12.94
CA ALA A 267 11.22 -17.33 -11.93
C ALA A 267 10.21 -16.59 -11.03
N ILE A 268 9.17 -15.98 -11.62
CA ILE A 268 8.10 -15.30 -10.85
C ILE A 268 7.37 -16.28 -9.94
N VAL A 269 7.06 -17.50 -10.41
CA VAL A 269 6.40 -18.52 -9.59
C VAL A 269 7.29 -18.94 -8.43
N LEU A 270 8.58 -19.18 -8.65
CA LEU A 270 9.53 -19.53 -7.60
C LEU A 270 9.66 -18.41 -6.57
N ILE A 271 9.77 -17.17 -7.03
CA ILE A 271 9.80 -15.99 -6.15
C ILE A 271 8.50 -15.87 -5.35
N GLY A 272 7.35 -16.13 -5.98
CA GLY A 272 6.06 -16.17 -5.31
C GLY A 272 6.00 -17.20 -4.18
N LEU A 273 6.51 -18.40 -4.38
CA LEU A 273 6.60 -19.42 -3.34
C LEU A 273 7.50 -18.99 -2.17
N VAL A 274 8.65 -18.41 -2.48
CA VAL A 274 9.56 -17.87 -1.45
C VAL A 274 8.89 -16.73 -0.68
N SER A 275 8.18 -15.85 -1.37
CA SER A 275 7.47 -14.72 -0.72
C SER A 275 6.37 -15.18 0.22
N LEU A 276 5.67 -16.28 -0.10
CA LEU A 276 4.69 -16.89 0.81
C LEU A 276 5.35 -17.37 2.09
N VAL A 277 6.48 -18.07 1.99
CA VAL A 277 7.20 -18.57 3.17
C VAL A 277 7.72 -17.42 4.04
N LEU A 278 8.37 -16.43 3.44
CA LEU A 278 8.88 -15.26 4.16
C LEU A 278 7.75 -14.41 4.77
N GLY A 279 6.63 -14.27 4.05
CA GLY A 279 5.48 -13.48 4.50
C GLY A 279 4.75 -14.07 5.70
N MET A 280 4.89 -15.36 5.97
CA MET A 280 4.23 -16.02 7.12
C MET A 280 4.77 -15.58 8.48
N GLY A 281 6.04 -15.13 8.55
CA GLY A 281 6.70 -14.82 9.82
C GLY A 281 7.19 -13.38 9.96
N LEU A 282 7.13 -12.58 8.91
CA LEU A 282 7.70 -11.23 8.89
C LEU A 282 6.62 -10.17 8.66
N PRO A 283 6.78 -8.96 9.26
CA PRO A 283 5.98 -7.80 8.89
C PRO A 283 6.13 -7.50 7.39
N THR A 284 5.08 -6.98 6.76
CA THR A 284 5.01 -6.75 5.30
C THR A 284 6.19 -5.95 4.76
N THR A 285 6.58 -4.87 5.45
CA THR A 285 7.72 -4.04 5.05
C THR A 285 9.05 -4.81 5.10
N ALA A 286 9.25 -5.62 6.16
CA ALA A 286 10.45 -6.46 6.31
C ALA A 286 10.53 -7.53 5.22
N SER A 287 9.45 -8.26 5.04
CA SER A 287 9.33 -9.29 4.01
C SER A 287 9.62 -8.73 2.62
N TYR A 288 9.04 -7.57 2.30
CA TYR A 288 9.26 -6.90 1.02
C TYR A 288 10.74 -6.55 0.79
N ILE A 289 11.41 -5.93 1.77
CA ILE A 289 12.80 -5.49 1.61
C ILE A 289 13.73 -6.71 1.42
N ILE A 290 13.56 -7.73 2.27
CA ILE A 290 14.38 -8.94 2.18
C ILE A 290 14.15 -9.63 0.83
N LEU A 291 12.89 -9.77 0.41
CA LEU A 291 12.55 -10.37 -0.86
C LEU A 291 13.14 -9.57 -2.04
N ALA A 292 13.01 -8.24 -2.03
CA ALA A 292 13.56 -7.39 -3.08
C ALA A 292 15.07 -7.58 -3.23
N ILE A 293 15.80 -7.64 -2.12
CA ILE A 293 17.27 -7.85 -2.13
C ILE A 293 17.65 -9.24 -2.66
N LEU A 294 16.88 -10.26 -2.29
CA LEU A 294 17.17 -11.63 -2.71
C LEU A 294 16.79 -11.91 -4.17
N THR A 295 15.75 -11.28 -4.68
CA THR A 295 15.13 -11.68 -5.95
C THR A 295 15.28 -10.69 -7.10
N ALA A 296 15.44 -9.40 -6.81
CA ALA A 296 15.58 -8.38 -7.85
C ALA A 296 16.82 -8.62 -8.75
N PRO A 297 17.99 -9.03 -8.23
CA PRO A 297 19.13 -9.34 -9.10
C PRO A 297 18.86 -10.51 -10.05
N ALA A 298 18.16 -11.56 -9.58
CA ALA A 298 17.80 -12.71 -10.42
C ALA A 298 16.86 -12.31 -11.56
N LEU A 299 15.81 -11.55 -11.26
CA LEU A 299 14.85 -11.08 -12.25
C LEU A 299 15.48 -10.13 -13.26
N SER A 300 16.28 -9.18 -12.80
CA SER A 300 16.95 -8.22 -13.68
C SER A 300 17.93 -8.94 -14.63
N GLY A 301 18.66 -9.95 -14.16
CA GLY A 301 19.54 -10.77 -14.99
C GLY A 301 18.76 -11.51 -16.09
N ILE A 302 17.71 -12.24 -15.71
CA ILE A 302 16.89 -13.01 -16.67
C ILE A 302 16.22 -12.08 -17.69
N MET A 303 15.71 -10.92 -17.23
CA MET A 303 15.07 -9.94 -18.13
C MET A 303 16.07 -9.32 -19.10
N SER A 304 17.26 -8.93 -18.63
CA SER A 304 18.30 -8.35 -19.49
C SER A 304 18.76 -9.35 -20.54
N ASP A 305 19.01 -10.58 -20.17
CA ASP A 305 19.41 -11.63 -21.11
C ASP A 305 18.35 -11.86 -22.18
N THR A 306 17.07 -11.92 -21.78
CA THR A 306 15.97 -12.11 -22.72
C THR A 306 15.80 -10.93 -23.69
N LEU A 307 15.95 -9.69 -23.19
CA LEU A 307 15.87 -8.48 -24.02
C LEU A 307 17.04 -8.38 -24.98
N ILE A 308 18.26 -8.64 -24.51
CA ILE A 308 19.48 -8.63 -25.34
C ILE A 308 19.37 -9.67 -26.45
N VAL A 309 18.99 -10.91 -26.12
CA VAL A 309 18.82 -11.96 -27.11
C VAL A 309 17.76 -11.58 -28.16
N LYS A 310 16.62 -11.04 -27.74
CA LYS A 310 15.60 -10.56 -28.68
C LYS A 310 16.10 -9.44 -29.58
N GLN A 311 16.86 -8.48 -29.07
CA GLN A 311 17.42 -7.39 -29.86
C GLN A 311 18.48 -7.86 -30.84
N LEU A 312 19.35 -8.80 -30.44
CA LEU A 312 20.35 -9.41 -31.30
C LEU A 312 19.71 -10.23 -32.42
N VAL A 313 18.70 -11.05 -32.10
CA VAL A 313 17.97 -11.86 -33.09
C VAL A 313 17.18 -10.96 -34.06
N ALA A 314 16.64 -9.83 -33.59
CA ALA A 314 15.94 -8.88 -34.47
C ALA A 314 16.87 -8.02 -35.33
N GLY A 315 18.21 -8.13 -35.17
CA GLY A 315 19.19 -7.30 -35.88
C GLY A 315 19.11 -5.80 -35.57
N ILE A 316 18.40 -5.44 -34.53
CA ILE A 316 18.17 -4.03 -34.13
C ILE A 316 19.31 -3.50 -33.24
N ALA A 317 19.98 -4.39 -32.53
CA ALA A 317 21.06 -4.02 -31.63
C ALA A 317 22.39 -3.94 -32.43
N ASP A 318 22.79 -2.74 -32.78
CA ASP A 318 24.19 -2.46 -33.15
C ASP A 318 24.97 -2.27 -31.83
N PRO A 319 25.86 -3.18 -31.42
CA PRO A 319 26.56 -3.13 -30.13
C PRO A 319 27.45 -1.87 -30.01
N VAL A 320 27.71 -1.17 -31.11
CA VAL A 320 28.51 0.07 -31.10
C VAL A 320 27.67 1.32 -30.93
N LYS A 321 26.37 1.28 -31.26
CA LYS A 321 25.50 2.48 -31.28
C LYS A 321 24.44 2.52 -30.18
N SER A 322 24.17 1.41 -29.53
CA SER A 322 23.18 1.40 -28.45
C SER A 322 23.84 1.77 -27.13
N ASN A 323 23.12 2.47 -26.23
CA ASN A 323 23.52 2.68 -24.85
C ASN A 323 23.70 1.34 -24.06
N LEU A 324 23.90 0.26 -24.75
CA LEU A 324 24.26 -1.06 -24.27
C LEU A 324 25.65 -1.07 -23.56
N PHE A 325 26.42 0.03 -23.64
CA PHE A 325 27.65 0.19 -22.88
C PHE A 325 27.48 -0.03 -21.37
N LEU A 326 26.28 0.19 -20.83
CA LEU A 326 25.96 -0.13 -19.44
C LEU A 326 25.73 -1.63 -19.18
N LEU A 327 25.61 -2.43 -20.23
CA LEU A 327 25.40 -3.89 -20.15
C LEU A 327 26.66 -4.70 -20.51
N ILE A 328 27.77 -4.03 -20.89
CA ILE A 328 29.03 -4.69 -21.28
C ILE A 328 29.65 -5.47 -20.10
N ASP A 329 29.39 -5.06 -18.88
CA ASP A 329 29.82 -5.80 -17.67
C ASP A 329 28.97 -7.03 -17.34
N HIS A 330 27.92 -7.31 -18.12
CA HIS A 330 27.11 -8.49 -17.89
C HIS A 330 27.81 -9.75 -18.41
N PRO A 331 28.06 -10.77 -17.57
CA PRO A 331 28.90 -11.92 -17.89
C PRO A 331 28.43 -12.71 -19.12
N ASN A 332 27.14 -12.64 -19.48
CA ASN A 332 26.60 -13.32 -20.65
C ASN A 332 26.81 -12.53 -21.95
N VAL A 333 26.87 -11.21 -21.90
CA VAL A 333 27.21 -10.38 -23.09
C VAL A 333 28.68 -10.54 -23.42
N ALA A 334 29.56 -10.62 -22.44
CA ALA A 334 30.98 -10.90 -22.64
C ALA A 334 31.20 -12.25 -23.29
N LYS A 335 30.42 -13.28 -22.96
CA LYS A 335 30.50 -14.62 -23.62
C LYS A 335 30.04 -14.61 -25.07
N ILE A 336 29.04 -13.81 -25.42
CA ILE A 336 28.54 -13.69 -26.80
C ILE A 336 29.55 -12.91 -27.66
N THR A 337 30.21 -11.90 -27.13
CA THR A 337 31.18 -11.08 -27.85
C THR A 337 32.56 -11.74 -27.96
N THR A 338 32.94 -12.66 -27.06
CA THR A 338 34.22 -13.39 -27.08
C THR A 338 34.11 -14.77 -27.72
N GLY A 339 32.89 -15.25 -28.00
CA GLY A 339 32.64 -16.52 -28.72
C GLY A 339 32.71 -16.44 -30.25
N MET A 340 33.15 -15.30 -30.78
CA MET A 340 33.68 -15.14 -32.13
C MET A 340 35.18 -14.97 -32.03
#